data_1e9fc7ae7514026f9bcfc2371e90a1bf
#
_entry.id   1e9fc7ae7514026f9bcfc2371e90a1bf
#
_cell.length_a   1.000
_cell.length_b   1.000
_cell.length_c   1.000
_cell.angle_alpha   90.00
_cell.angle_beta   90.00
_cell.angle_gamma   90.00
#
_symmetry.space_group_name_H-M   'P 1'
#
loop_
_entity.id
_entity.type
_entity.pdbx_description
1 polymer ?
#
loop_
_entity_poly.entity_id
_entity_poly.type
_entity_poly.pdbx_seq_one_letter_code
_entity_poly.pdbx_strand_id
1 'polypeptide(L)'
;GNRPVFMLDAHTDECGFMVQNVEDNGLLSIITLGGFHMTSLPAHSVIVRNSKGEKIKGIITSKPVHFLTAAQKADNSLTIEELKVDVGASSRQEIEEDYGIHVGDPIMPDVTFSYDEKHGICSGKAFDNRLGCVCIIETMKALMKETESLAVDVVGAFASQEEVGMRGATVTAQQVKPDLAIVFEGS
;
A
#
# COMPACT_ATOMS: atom_id res chain seq x y z
N GLY A 1 -0.11 -23.39 -34.80
CA GLY A 1 -1.08 -23.42 -33.69
C GLY A 1 -0.68 -22.38 -32.65
N ASN A 2 -1.64 -21.75 -32.04
CA ASN A 2 -1.33 -20.84 -30.93
C ASN A 2 -0.80 -21.68 -29.77
N ARG A 3 0.29 -21.22 -29.13
CA ARG A 3 0.78 -21.81 -27.90
C ARG A 3 -0.16 -21.46 -26.75
N PRO A 4 -0.36 -22.35 -25.77
CA PRO A 4 -1.06 -21.98 -24.54
C PRO A 4 -0.34 -20.81 -23.83
N VAL A 5 -1.10 -19.90 -23.24
CA VAL A 5 -0.59 -18.72 -22.55
C VAL A 5 -0.65 -18.94 -21.04
N PHE A 6 0.51 -18.89 -20.37
CA PHE A 6 0.63 -18.95 -18.92
C PHE A 6 0.93 -17.57 -18.38
N MET A 7 0.08 -17.08 -17.50
CA MET A 7 0.28 -15.80 -16.82
C MET A 7 0.80 -16.03 -15.40
N LEU A 8 1.86 -15.32 -15.06
CA LEU A 8 2.38 -15.18 -13.71
C LEU A 8 1.96 -13.80 -13.21
N ASP A 9 1.21 -13.72 -12.12
CA ASP A 9 0.66 -12.46 -11.63
C ASP A 9 1.09 -12.17 -10.19
N ALA A 10 1.38 -10.91 -9.90
CA ALA A 10 1.60 -10.36 -8.57
C ALA A 10 1.30 -8.85 -8.60
N HIS A 11 0.95 -8.26 -7.46
CA HIS A 11 0.65 -6.83 -7.41
C HIS A 11 1.82 -5.99 -6.90
N THR A 12 1.84 -4.72 -7.30
CA THR A 12 2.91 -3.76 -6.99
C THR A 12 2.53 -2.73 -5.94
N ASP A 13 1.23 -2.53 -5.73
CA ASP A 13 0.71 -1.62 -4.72
C ASP A 13 0.85 -2.19 -3.32
N GLU A 14 0.63 -1.36 -2.34
CA GLU A 14 0.67 -1.67 -0.92
C GLU A 14 -0.49 -0.97 -0.22
N CYS A 15 -0.92 -1.47 0.92
CA CYS A 15 -1.87 -0.78 1.79
C CYS A 15 -1.36 0.62 2.18
N GLY A 16 -2.24 1.58 2.20
CA GLY A 16 -1.94 2.97 2.55
C GLY A 16 -3.20 3.75 2.87
N PHE A 17 -3.06 5.08 2.81
CA PHE A 17 -4.19 5.99 3.06
C PHE A 17 -4.20 7.09 2.00
N MET A 18 -5.28 7.85 2.00
CA MET A 18 -5.43 9.05 1.19
C MET A 18 -6.03 10.17 2.03
N VAL A 19 -5.61 11.40 1.82
CA VAL A 19 -6.20 12.58 2.45
C VAL A 19 -7.64 12.72 1.96
N GLN A 20 -8.60 12.61 2.88
CA GLN A 20 -10.03 12.78 2.61
C GLN A 20 -10.46 14.23 2.81
N ASN A 21 -9.91 14.89 3.84
CA ASN A 21 -10.21 16.28 4.16
C ASN A 21 -9.05 16.89 4.97
N VAL A 22 -8.85 18.19 4.80
CA VAL A 22 -7.98 19.00 5.65
C VAL A 22 -8.86 19.71 6.66
N GLU A 23 -8.64 19.49 7.95
CA GLU A 23 -9.42 20.11 9.02
C GLU A 23 -8.91 21.53 9.33
N ASP A 24 -9.76 22.39 9.91
CA ASP A 24 -9.40 23.79 10.19
C ASP A 24 -8.26 23.91 11.21
N ASN A 25 -8.09 22.90 12.06
CA ASN A 25 -7.01 22.80 13.06
C ASN A 25 -5.70 22.21 12.52
N GLY A 26 -5.61 21.94 11.21
CA GLY A 26 -4.41 21.39 10.57
C GLY A 26 -4.29 19.87 10.60
N LEU A 27 -5.26 19.14 11.15
CA LEU A 27 -5.28 17.68 11.06
C LEU A 27 -5.82 17.20 9.71
N LEU A 28 -5.35 16.04 9.26
CA LEU A 28 -5.82 15.41 8.04
C LEU A 28 -6.79 14.27 8.38
N SER A 29 -8.03 14.34 7.89
CA SER A 29 -8.93 13.19 7.81
C SER A 29 -8.46 12.29 6.69
N ILE A 30 -8.54 10.98 6.90
CA ILE A 30 -7.98 9.98 5.98
C ILE A 30 -8.99 8.88 5.66
N ILE A 31 -8.83 8.27 4.50
CA ILE A 31 -9.46 7.01 4.13
C ILE A 31 -8.39 5.95 3.93
N THR A 32 -8.75 4.67 4.11
CA THR A 32 -7.85 3.55 3.82
C THR A 32 -7.82 3.23 2.34
N LEU A 33 -6.65 2.83 1.87
CA LEU A 33 -6.42 2.14 0.61
C LEU A 33 -5.89 0.75 0.96
N GLY A 34 -6.78 -0.24 0.99
CA GLY A 34 -6.51 -1.58 1.49
C GLY A 34 -7.00 -1.82 2.93
N GLY A 35 -6.70 -3.00 3.45
CA GLY A 35 -7.16 -3.46 4.77
C GLY A 35 -6.20 -3.09 5.90
N PHE A 36 -6.73 -2.56 7.01
CA PHE A 36 -5.97 -2.26 8.21
C PHE A 36 -6.70 -2.68 9.48
N HIS A 37 -5.94 -3.09 10.47
CA HIS A 37 -6.46 -3.28 11.82
C HIS A 37 -6.40 -1.94 12.56
N MET A 38 -7.53 -1.23 12.66
CA MET A 38 -7.59 0.18 13.08
C MET A 38 -6.95 0.44 14.45
N THR A 39 -7.11 -0.48 15.39
CA THR A 39 -6.57 -0.31 16.75
C THR A 39 -5.05 -0.38 16.83
N SER A 40 -4.37 -0.88 15.79
CA SER A 40 -2.91 -0.91 15.73
C SER A 40 -2.30 0.35 15.12
N LEU A 41 -3.11 1.21 14.49
CA LEU A 41 -2.63 2.37 13.71
C LEU A 41 -2.17 3.58 14.55
N PRO A 42 -2.79 3.92 15.71
CA PRO A 42 -2.36 5.08 16.50
C PRO A 42 -0.87 5.07 16.82
N ALA A 43 -0.24 6.26 16.73
CA ALA A 43 1.19 6.49 16.94
C ALA A 43 2.12 5.93 15.84
N HIS A 44 1.61 5.35 14.77
CA HIS A 44 2.46 4.98 13.63
C HIS A 44 2.87 6.22 12.83
N SER A 45 4.16 6.23 12.45
CA SER A 45 4.69 7.23 11.53
C SER A 45 4.22 6.97 10.11
N VAL A 46 3.89 8.04 9.41
CA VAL A 46 3.48 8.01 8.00
C VAL A 46 4.18 9.11 7.21
N ILE A 47 4.15 8.97 5.89
CA ILE A 47 4.61 9.98 4.95
C ILE A 47 3.44 10.39 4.07
N VAL A 48 3.12 11.68 4.05
CA VAL A 48 2.22 12.28 3.08
C VAL A 48 3.06 12.72 1.88
N ARG A 49 2.69 12.33 0.67
CA ARG A 49 3.34 12.81 -0.55
C ARG A 49 2.45 13.85 -1.20
N ASN A 50 2.89 15.10 -1.15
CA ASN A 50 2.13 16.21 -1.72
C ASN A 50 2.21 16.26 -3.26
N SER A 51 1.44 17.16 -3.87
CA SER A 51 1.39 17.34 -5.33
C SER A 51 2.72 17.76 -5.97
N LYS A 52 3.65 18.33 -5.19
CA LYS A 52 5.01 18.68 -5.62
C LYS A 52 5.97 17.47 -5.55
N GLY A 53 5.51 16.32 -5.04
CA GLY A 53 6.32 15.12 -4.85
C GLY A 53 7.16 15.12 -3.57
N GLU A 54 6.99 16.12 -2.71
CA GLU A 54 7.68 16.21 -1.42
C GLU A 54 7.11 15.20 -0.43
N LYS A 55 7.97 14.69 0.45
CA LYS A 55 7.64 13.71 1.48
C LYS A 55 7.56 14.39 2.83
N ILE A 56 6.36 14.53 3.36
CA ILE A 56 6.07 15.19 4.63
C ILE A 56 5.80 14.12 5.68
N LYS A 57 6.57 14.12 6.76
CA LYS A 57 6.36 13.19 7.88
C LYS A 57 5.14 13.58 8.67
N GLY A 58 4.39 12.57 9.10
CA GLY A 58 3.25 12.71 9.98
C GLY A 58 3.12 11.52 10.91
N ILE A 59 2.19 11.63 11.84
CA ILE A 59 1.86 10.58 12.80
C ILE A 59 0.34 10.36 12.76
N ILE A 60 -0.07 9.09 12.76
CA ILE A 60 -1.48 8.75 12.93
C ILE A 60 -1.86 8.99 14.39
N THR A 61 -2.84 9.84 14.62
CA THR A 61 -3.36 10.19 15.94
C THR A 61 -4.78 9.69 16.12
N SER A 62 -5.16 9.47 17.35
CA SER A 62 -6.54 9.20 17.77
C SER A 62 -6.90 10.08 18.96
N LYS A 63 -8.19 10.15 19.30
CA LYS A 63 -8.65 10.89 20.47
C LYS A 63 -7.96 10.37 21.74
N PRO A 64 -7.33 11.25 22.54
CA PRO A 64 -6.66 10.84 23.77
C PRO A 64 -7.61 10.15 24.75
N VAL A 65 -7.11 9.13 25.45
CA VAL A 65 -7.91 8.26 26.35
C VAL A 65 -8.67 9.07 27.44
N HIS A 66 -8.12 10.23 27.89
CA HIS A 66 -8.80 11.02 28.92
C HIS A 66 -10.05 11.75 28.40
N PHE A 67 -10.18 11.93 27.09
CA PHE A 67 -11.36 12.53 26.46
C PHE A 67 -12.41 11.50 26.02
N LEU A 68 -12.13 10.21 26.25
CA LEU A 68 -13.09 9.14 25.97
C LEU A 68 -14.08 9.00 27.15
N THR A 69 -15.35 8.80 26.83
CA THR A 69 -16.37 8.42 27.81
C THR A 69 -16.12 7.01 28.33
N ALA A 70 -16.76 6.63 29.44
CA ALA A 70 -16.64 5.29 29.99
C ALA A 70 -17.12 4.21 28.99
N ALA A 71 -18.17 4.50 28.19
CA ALA A 71 -18.66 3.61 27.15
C ALA A 71 -17.63 3.45 26.01
N GLN A 72 -17.02 4.52 25.54
CA GLN A 72 -15.97 4.48 24.51
C GLN A 72 -14.70 3.75 25.00
N LYS A 73 -14.38 3.84 26.30
CA LYS A 73 -13.25 3.09 26.88
C LYS A 73 -13.54 1.58 26.98
N ALA A 74 -14.82 1.21 27.16
CA ALA A 74 -15.25 -0.19 27.23
C ALA A 74 -15.39 -0.81 25.83
N ASP A 75 -15.76 -0.02 24.85
CA ASP A 75 -15.80 -0.38 23.44
C ASP A 75 -14.38 -0.17 22.86
N ASN A 76 -13.65 -1.27 22.72
CA ASN A 76 -12.29 -1.25 22.19
C ASN A 76 -12.27 -1.19 20.66
N SER A 77 -13.37 -0.75 20.02
CA SER A 77 -13.45 -0.49 18.57
C SER A 77 -12.88 0.89 18.25
N LEU A 78 -12.20 0.98 17.13
CA LEU A 78 -11.69 2.21 16.57
C LEU A 78 -12.04 2.24 15.08
N THR A 79 -12.61 3.35 14.61
CA THR A 79 -12.96 3.52 13.20
C THR A 79 -11.97 4.45 12.50
N ILE A 80 -11.96 4.43 11.16
CA ILE A 80 -11.06 5.29 10.38
C ILE A 80 -11.39 6.78 10.59
N GLU A 81 -12.63 7.13 10.81
CA GLU A 81 -13.09 8.50 11.05
C GLU A 81 -12.53 9.10 12.35
N GLU A 82 -12.20 8.24 13.32
CA GLU A 82 -11.60 8.62 14.60
C GLU A 82 -10.09 8.79 14.52
N LEU A 83 -9.49 8.36 13.40
CA LEU A 83 -8.07 8.52 13.13
C LEU A 83 -7.80 9.78 12.29
N LYS A 84 -6.72 10.46 12.61
CA LYS A 84 -6.23 11.62 11.86
C LYS A 84 -4.73 11.48 11.61
N VAL A 85 -4.22 12.18 10.63
CA VAL A 85 -2.78 12.36 10.47
C VAL A 85 -2.42 13.78 10.88
N ASP A 86 -1.45 13.87 11.77
CA ASP A 86 -0.86 15.12 12.26
C ASP A 86 0.54 15.27 11.62
N VAL A 87 0.74 16.34 10.88
CA VAL A 87 2.03 16.73 10.27
C VAL A 87 2.69 17.90 10.99
N GLY A 88 2.13 18.35 12.11
CA GLY A 88 2.64 19.46 12.91
C GLY A 88 2.08 20.84 12.53
N ALA A 89 1.14 20.91 11.59
CA ALA A 89 0.46 22.15 11.22
C ALA A 89 -0.63 22.53 12.23
N SER A 90 -0.90 23.81 12.36
CA SER A 90 -1.89 24.37 13.29
C SER A 90 -3.17 24.87 12.61
N SER A 91 -3.20 24.89 11.28
CA SER A 91 -4.33 25.40 10.50
C SER A 91 -4.42 24.76 9.12
N ARG A 92 -5.61 24.80 8.54
CA ARG A 92 -5.84 24.43 7.13
C ARG A 92 -4.95 25.22 6.19
N GLN A 93 -4.83 26.55 6.40
CA GLN A 93 -4.04 27.42 5.55
C GLN A 93 -2.57 26.97 5.53
N GLU A 94 -1.99 26.65 6.66
CA GLU A 94 -0.61 26.14 6.76
C GLU A 94 -0.44 24.82 6.01
N ILE A 95 -1.40 23.89 6.11
CA ILE A 95 -1.39 22.63 5.36
C ILE A 95 -1.37 22.88 3.86
N GLU A 96 -2.23 23.76 3.37
CA GLU A 96 -2.41 23.97 1.92
C GLU A 96 -1.29 24.84 1.32
N GLU A 97 -0.87 25.91 2.01
CA GLU A 97 0.10 26.88 1.49
C GLU A 97 1.56 26.47 1.78
N ASP A 98 1.89 26.05 3.00
CA ASP A 98 3.26 25.75 3.41
C ASP A 98 3.62 24.29 3.12
N TYR A 99 2.78 23.34 3.51
CA TYR A 99 3.01 21.93 3.27
C TYR A 99 2.55 21.48 1.88
N GLY A 100 1.68 22.22 1.20
CA GLY A 100 1.16 21.89 -0.12
C GLY A 100 0.39 20.57 -0.16
N ILE A 101 -0.25 20.18 0.95
CA ILE A 101 -1.04 18.96 1.07
C ILE A 101 -2.50 19.27 0.74
N HIS A 102 -3.10 18.43 -0.08
CA HIS A 102 -4.47 18.58 -0.56
C HIS A 102 -5.25 17.27 -0.45
N VAL A 103 -6.56 17.37 -0.56
CA VAL A 103 -7.44 16.20 -0.68
C VAL A 103 -7.01 15.34 -1.87
N GLY A 104 -6.89 14.03 -1.66
CA GLY A 104 -6.43 13.08 -2.66
C GLY A 104 -4.93 12.78 -2.61
N ASP A 105 -4.15 13.50 -1.82
CA ASP A 105 -2.73 13.19 -1.66
C ASP A 105 -2.54 11.83 -0.95
N PRO A 106 -1.65 10.97 -1.45
CA PRO A 106 -1.42 9.65 -0.89
C PRO A 106 -0.59 9.72 0.40
N ILE A 107 -0.91 8.79 1.31
CA ILE A 107 -0.21 8.62 2.58
C ILE A 107 0.24 7.17 2.69
N MET A 108 1.50 6.97 3.04
CA MET A 108 2.10 5.64 3.18
C MET A 108 2.71 5.43 4.57
N PRO A 109 2.78 4.21 5.09
CA PRO A 109 3.55 3.90 6.29
C PRO A 109 5.02 4.32 6.13
N ASP A 110 5.59 4.99 7.15
CA ASP A 110 7.01 5.38 7.17
C ASP A 110 7.86 4.24 7.74
N VAL A 111 8.13 3.24 6.90
CA VAL A 111 8.96 2.09 7.24
C VAL A 111 10.17 2.04 6.32
N THR A 112 11.36 2.07 6.91
CA THR A 112 12.63 1.97 6.17
C THR A 112 13.03 0.51 6.02
N PHE A 113 13.45 0.13 4.80
CA PHE A 113 14.02 -1.19 4.57
C PHE A 113 15.33 -1.39 5.31
N SER A 114 15.52 -2.54 5.91
CA SER A 114 16.78 -2.97 6.51
C SER A 114 17.05 -4.45 6.21
N TYR A 115 18.34 -4.81 6.21
CA TYR A 115 18.80 -6.17 6.04
C TYR A 115 19.78 -6.54 7.14
N ASP A 116 19.44 -7.59 7.88
CA ASP A 116 20.35 -8.20 8.87
C ASP A 116 21.15 -9.31 8.19
N GLU A 117 22.38 -8.99 7.80
CA GLU A 117 23.28 -9.94 7.13
C GLU A 117 23.58 -11.18 7.99
N LYS A 118 23.67 -11.00 9.31
CA LYS A 118 24.02 -12.10 10.23
C LYS A 118 22.96 -13.19 10.26
N HIS A 119 21.69 -12.79 10.17
CA HIS A 119 20.57 -13.72 10.28
C HIS A 119 19.83 -13.92 8.94
N GLY A 120 20.22 -13.19 7.89
CA GLY A 120 19.58 -13.24 6.58
C GLY A 120 18.14 -12.72 6.58
N ILE A 121 17.83 -11.73 7.44
CA ILE A 121 16.50 -11.21 7.64
C ILE A 121 16.32 -9.86 6.95
N CYS A 122 15.34 -9.75 6.07
CA CYS A 122 14.87 -8.48 5.53
C CYS A 122 13.70 -7.96 6.37
N SER A 123 13.72 -6.68 6.71
CA SER A 123 12.62 -5.97 7.34
C SER A 123 12.25 -4.75 6.51
N GLY A 124 10.96 -4.56 6.26
CA GLY A 124 10.47 -3.46 5.43
C GLY A 124 8.96 -3.50 5.27
N LYS A 125 8.46 -2.67 4.38
CA LYS A 125 7.05 -2.65 3.96
C LYS A 125 6.89 -3.18 2.54
N ALA A 126 5.66 -3.41 2.11
CA ALA A 126 5.32 -3.83 0.75
C ALA A 126 5.95 -5.16 0.32
N PHE A 127 6.32 -6.05 1.26
CA PHE A 127 6.64 -7.44 0.90
C PHE A 127 5.42 -8.13 0.30
N ASP A 128 4.27 -7.84 0.81
CA ASP A 128 3.00 -8.00 0.17
C ASP A 128 2.79 -6.81 -0.80
N ASN A 129 2.89 -7.00 -2.13
CA ASN A 129 3.26 -8.28 -2.74
C ASN A 129 4.47 -8.11 -3.68
N ARG A 130 5.40 -7.23 -3.34
CA ARG A 130 6.61 -7.04 -4.15
C ARG A 130 7.54 -8.26 -4.11
N LEU A 131 7.37 -9.13 -3.11
CA LEU A 131 8.05 -10.42 -3.11
C LEU A 131 7.56 -11.30 -4.28
N GLY A 132 6.26 -11.36 -4.52
CA GLY A 132 5.68 -12.02 -5.69
C GLY A 132 6.20 -11.42 -7.00
N CYS A 133 6.34 -10.09 -7.06
CA CYS A 133 6.95 -9.43 -8.22
C CYS A 133 8.40 -9.91 -8.47
N VAL A 134 9.20 -10.06 -7.43
CA VAL A 134 10.56 -10.60 -7.52
C VAL A 134 10.53 -12.05 -8.00
N CYS A 135 9.61 -12.87 -7.49
CA CYS A 135 9.44 -14.25 -7.95
C CYS A 135 9.13 -14.32 -9.45
N ILE A 136 8.27 -13.44 -9.97
CA ILE A 136 8.00 -13.35 -11.41
C ILE A 136 9.28 -13.00 -12.18
N ILE A 137 10.01 -11.97 -11.76
CA ILE A 137 11.23 -11.52 -12.43
C ILE A 137 12.27 -12.64 -12.49
N GLU A 138 12.53 -13.32 -11.38
CA GLU A 138 13.52 -14.41 -11.34
C GLU A 138 13.06 -15.64 -12.13
N THR A 139 11.76 -15.95 -12.10
CA THR A 139 11.18 -17.00 -12.95
C THR A 139 11.37 -16.69 -14.42
N MET A 140 11.04 -15.46 -14.86
CA MET A 140 11.23 -15.04 -16.25
C MET A 140 12.69 -15.09 -16.67
N LYS A 141 13.63 -14.65 -15.81
CA LYS A 141 15.07 -14.77 -16.07
C LYS A 141 15.54 -16.22 -16.22
N ALA A 142 14.99 -17.14 -15.43
CA ALA A 142 15.30 -18.56 -15.54
C ALA A 142 14.77 -19.14 -16.85
N LEU A 143 13.51 -18.85 -17.18
CA LEU A 143 12.88 -19.30 -18.41
C LEU A 143 13.54 -18.77 -19.69
N MET A 144 14.08 -17.55 -19.65
CA MET A 144 14.82 -16.97 -20.80
C MET A 144 16.04 -17.81 -21.21
N LYS A 145 16.57 -18.65 -20.33
CA LYS A 145 17.68 -19.55 -20.65
C LYS A 145 17.22 -20.81 -21.37
N GLU A 146 15.93 -21.13 -21.29
CA GLU A 146 15.31 -22.35 -21.79
C GLU A 146 14.31 -22.10 -22.93
N THR A 147 14.36 -20.93 -23.59
CA THR A 147 13.35 -20.47 -24.55
C THR A 147 13.13 -21.41 -25.74
N GLU A 148 14.16 -22.15 -26.18
CA GLU A 148 14.04 -23.10 -27.29
C GLU A 148 13.18 -24.32 -26.95
N SER A 149 13.00 -24.62 -25.66
CA SER A 149 12.28 -25.81 -25.19
C SER A 149 10.84 -25.51 -24.72
N LEU A 150 10.45 -24.23 -24.56
CA LEU A 150 9.13 -23.89 -24.05
C LEU A 150 8.02 -24.20 -25.07
N ALA A 151 7.05 -25.00 -24.64
CA ALA A 151 5.85 -25.32 -25.43
C ALA A 151 4.71 -24.32 -25.22
N VAL A 152 4.91 -23.32 -24.36
CA VAL A 152 3.92 -22.30 -23.92
C VAL A 152 4.50 -20.91 -24.05
N ASP A 153 3.62 -19.91 -24.16
CA ASP A 153 3.97 -18.52 -24.02
C ASP A 153 3.80 -18.13 -22.56
N VAL A 154 4.80 -17.47 -21.96
CA VAL A 154 4.75 -17.05 -20.55
C VAL A 154 4.70 -15.52 -20.46
N VAL A 155 3.73 -15.00 -19.73
CA VAL A 155 3.51 -13.57 -19.50
C VAL A 155 3.67 -13.26 -18.02
N GLY A 156 4.59 -12.37 -17.67
CA GLY A 156 4.68 -11.80 -16.32
C GLY A 156 3.80 -10.55 -16.22
N ALA A 157 2.87 -10.55 -15.29
CA ALA A 157 1.95 -9.47 -15.02
C ALA A 157 2.25 -8.84 -13.65
N PHE A 158 2.30 -7.51 -13.63
CA PHE A 158 2.52 -6.71 -12.43
C PHE A 158 1.29 -5.84 -12.23
N ALA A 159 0.32 -6.37 -11.48
CA ALA A 159 -0.96 -5.73 -11.26
C ALA A 159 -0.82 -4.50 -10.33
N SER A 160 -1.75 -3.58 -10.44
CA SER A 160 -1.93 -2.46 -9.52
C SER A 160 -3.32 -2.50 -8.93
N GLN A 161 -3.54 -1.78 -7.81
CA GLN A 161 -4.84 -1.68 -7.16
C GLN A 161 -5.42 -3.05 -6.75
N GLU A 162 -4.55 -3.96 -6.32
CA GLU A 162 -4.98 -5.23 -5.73
C GLU A 162 -5.66 -4.96 -4.40
N GLU A 163 -5.01 -4.18 -3.53
CA GLU A 163 -5.43 -3.84 -2.16
C GLU A 163 -6.80 -3.15 -2.07
N VAL A 164 -7.27 -2.59 -3.18
CA VAL A 164 -8.59 -1.95 -3.29
C VAL A 164 -9.58 -2.75 -4.16
N GLY A 165 -9.34 -4.05 -4.33
CA GLY A 165 -10.27 -5.00 -4.95
C GLY A 165 -9.81 -5.64 -6.24
N MET A 166 -8.54 -6.06 -6.34
CA MET A 166 -7.96 -6.84 -7.47
C MET A 166 -8.19 -6.21 -8.86
N ARG A 167 -8.24 -4.87 -8.92
CA ARG A 167 -8.65 -4.15 -10.15
C ARG A 167 -7.66 -4.35 -11.29
N GLY A 168 -6.37 -4.29 -10.99
CA GLY A 168 -5.31 -4.48 -11.99
C GLY A 168 -5.30 -5.88 -12.57
N ALA A 169 -5.39 -6.91 -11.75
CA ALA A 169 -5.44 -8.31 -12.18
C ALA A 169 -6.64 -8.58 -13.10
N THR A 170 -7.81 -7.98 -12.80
CA THR A 170 -9.00 -8.07 -13.66
C THR A 170 -8.71 -7.55 -15.08
N VAL A 171 -8.07 -6.39 -15.18
CA VAL A 171 -7.72 -5.78 -16.48
C VAL A 171 -6.67 -6.62 -17.21
N THR A 172 -5.63 -7.06 -16.49
CA THR A 172 -4.53 -7.84 -17.05
C THR A 172 -5.05 -9.18 -17.59
N ALA A 173 -5.88 -9.90 -16.83
CA ALA A 173 -6.47 -11.16 -17.26
C ALA A 173 -7.34 -11.00 -18.53
N GLN A 174 -8.08 -9.89 -18.63
CA GLN A 174 -8.88 -9.61 -19.85
C GLN A 174 -8.02 -9.32 -21.08
N GLN A 175 -6.87 -8.68 -20.89
CA GLN A 175 -5.94 -8.38 -21.99
C GLN A 175 -5.13 -9.61 -22.42
N VAL A 176 -4.56 -10.33 -21.46
CA VAL A 176 -3.69 -11.50 -21.70
C VAL A 176 -4.51 -12.71 -22.15
N LYS A 177 -5.70 -12.91 -21.57
CA LYS A 177 -6.59 -14.07 -21.78
C LYS A 177 -5.82 -15.38 -21.60
N PRO A 178 -5.20 -15.63 -20.44
CA PRO A 178 -4.37 -16.79 -20.23
C PRO A 178 -5.19 -18.08 -20.20
N ASP A 179 -4.57 -19.17 -20.65
CA ASP A 179 -5.12 -20.52 -20.48
C ASP A 179 -4.91 -21.03 -19.04
N LEU A 180 -3.85 -20.54 -18.38
CA LEU A 180 -3.55 -20.79 -16.97
C LEU A 180 -2.93 -19.54 -16.35
N ALA A 181 -3.30 -19.24 -15.11
CA ALA A 181 -2.65 -18.21 -14.30
C ALA A 181 -2.09 -18.82 -13.00
N ILE A 182 -0.89 -18.38 -12.62
CA ILE A 182 -0.28 -18.63 -11.33
C ILE A 182 -0.14 -17.28 -10.65
N VAL A 183 -0.79 -17.12 -9.49
CA VAL A 183 -0.75 -15.89 -8.69
C VAL A 183 0.21 -16.11 -7.54
N PHE A 184 1.21 -15.25 -7.43
CA PHE A 184 2.05 -15.17 -6.24
C PHE A 184 1.39 -14.22 -5.27
N GLU A 185 1.31 -14.62 -4.00
CA GLU A 185 0.70 -13.81 -2.94
C GLU A 185 1.52 -13.87 -1.67
N GLY A 186 1.58 -12.75 -0.93
CA GLY A 186 2.19 -12.66 0.38
C GLY A 186 1.15 -12.81 1.50
N SER A 187 1.51 -13.45 2.59
CA SER A 187 0.64 -13.58 3.78
C SER A 187 1.44 -13.45 5.08
#